data_cfce37b0a2a74372a623189a4c562478
#
_entry.id   cfce37b0a2a74372a623189a4c562478
#
_cell.length_a   1.000
_cell.length_b   1.000
_cell.length_c   1.000
_cell.angle_alpha   90.00
_cell.angle_beta   90.00
_cell.angle_gamma   90.00
#
_symmetry.space_group_name_H-M   'P 1'
#
loop_
_entity.id
_entity.type
_entity.pdbx_description
1 polymer ?
#
loop_
_entity_poly.entity_id
_entity_poly.type
_entity_poly.pdbx_seq_one_letter_code
_entity_poly.pdbx_strand_id
1 'polypeptide(L)'
;ELAETFLKDPEMVKIKAATVTIDLIEQEYIELPDRQKFDALCRLLDMQDPELAIVFVRTKRRCDEVTEALKKRGYMAEGLHGDLSQPKRDTVVRQFKEGTIDILVATDVAARGLDISGVTHVYNFDMPQDPEIYVHRVGRTGRAGKTGLATTFVISREMGQLRDIERVIRRRIKRRSVPTLSEVIEGNQKAAIESLSDTAQGGGLEEYRESAEDLLNDVDSVTLVAAAIKLLTKQPDVTPVKITEELPNFKRRRPGQRRHFDGDRPRRRFNKDEGGRHFDGKRSRHFENRNRKPRGNGDKNIHESNFKPYFRED
;
A
#
# COMPACT_ATOMS: atom_id res chain seq x y z
N GLU A 1 2.55 -30.73 15.79
CA GLU A 1 2.98 -30.51 17.20
C GLU A 1 1.80 -30.41 18.17
N LEU A 2 0.81 -29.50 18.01
CA LEU A 2 -0.37 -29.45 18.92
C LEU A 2 -1.25 -30.71 18.79
N ALA A 3 -1.54 -31.16 17.60
CA ALA A 3 -2.33 -32.37 17.36
C ALA A 3 -1.66 -33.63 17.93
N GLU A 4 -0.34 -33.76 17.78
CA GLU A 4 0.44 -34.88 18.35
C GLU A 4 0.48 -34.85 19.87
N THR A 5 0.29 -33.70 20.49
CA THR A 5 0.28 -33.56 21.96
C THR A 5 -1.08 -33.93 22.57
N PHE A 6 -2.19 -33.66 21.85
CA PHE A 6 -3.53 -33.77 22.41
C PHE A 6 -4.40 -34.87 21.78
N LEU A 7 -4.00 -35.44 20.64
CA LEU A 7 -4.74 -36.50 19.95
C LEU A 7 -3.97 -37.83 20.03
N LYS A 8 -4.68 -38.91 20.20
CA LYS A 8 -4.12 -40.28 20.15
C LYS A 8 -4.17 -40.73 18.68
N ASP A 9 -3.01 -41.02 18.11
CA ASP A 9 -2.85 -41.55 16.75
C ASP A 9 -3.61 -40.69 15.69
N PRO A 10 -3.32 -39.37 15.53
CA PRO A 10 -4.05 -38.57 14.56
C PRO A 10 -3.65 -38.94 13.14
N GLU A 11 -4.62 -39.26 12.30
CA GLU A 11 -4.41 -39.41 10.87
C GLU A 11 -4.21 -38.04 10.22
N MET A 12 -3.03 -37.79 9.64
CA MET A 12 -2.69 -36.52 9.05
C MET A 12 -3.15 -36.44 7.59
N VAL A 13 -4.34 -35.95 7.34
CA VAL A 13 -4.82 -35.65 6.00
C VAL A 13 -4.24 -34.34 5.51
N LYS A 14 -3.17 -34.40 4.72
CA LYS A 14 -2.62 -33.22 4.02
C LYS A 14 -3.39 -33.02 2.71
N ILE A 15 -4.38 -32.16 2.75
CA ILE A 15 -4.93 -31.61 1.51
C ILE A 15 -3.83 -30.67 0.97
N LYS A 16 -3.27 -30.97 -0.21
CA LYS A 16 -2.49 -29.99 -0.95
C LYS A 16 -3.45 -28.82 -1.14
N ALA A 17 -3.18 -27.70 -0.41
CA ALA A 17 -3.91 -26.47 -0.67
C ALA A 17 -3.92 -26.30 -2.19
N ALA A 18 -5.13 -26.24 -2.78
CA ALA A 18 -5.24 -25.96 -4.20
C ALA A 18 -4.34 -24.74 -4.40
N THR A 19 -3.30 -24.92 -5.20
CA THR A 19 -2.42 -23.81 -5.57
C THR A 19 -3.39 -22.77 -6.07
N VAL A 20 -3.61 -21.72 -5.24
CA VAL A 20 -4.39 -20.56 -5.69
C VAL A 20 -3.80 -20.28 -7.05
N THR A 21 -4.62 -20.29 -8.09
CA THR A 21 -4.15 -20.18 -9.46
C THR A 21 -3.56 -18.77 -9.62
N ILE A 22 -2.38 -18.58 -9.02
CA ILE A 22 -1.57 -17.35 -9.09
C ILE A 22 -1.31 -17.00 -10.57
N ASP A 23 -1.44 -18.02 -11.45
CA ASP A 23 -1.26 -17.88 -12.90
C ASP A 23 -2.33 -17.01 -13.57
N LEU A 24 -3.55 -16.95 -13.03
CA LEU A 24 -4.63 -16.08 -13.53
C LEU A 24 -4.58 -14.65 -12.95
N ILE A 25 -3.62 -14.38 -12.04
CA ILE A 25 -3.51 -13.10 -11.41
C ILE A 25 -2.29 -12.36 -11.98
N GLU A 26 -2.54 -11.24 -12.64
CA GLU A 26 -1.47 -10.32 -12.98
C GLU A 26 -0.98 -9.63 -11.70
N GLN A 27 0.34 -9.72 -11.47
CA GLN A 27 0.96 -9.17 -10.26
C GLN A 27 1.98 -8.11 -10.64
N GLU A 28 1.80 -6.94 -10.07
CA GLU A 28 2.69 -5.81 -10.31
C GLU A 28 3.06 -5.11 -9.00
N TYR A 29 4.18 -4.39 -9.00
CA TYR A 29 4.54 -3.51 -7.90
C TYR A 29 4.93 -2.12 -8.39
N ILE A 30 4.69 -1.14 -7.55
CA ILE A 30 5.04 0.25 -7.78
C ILE A 30 5.96 0.71 -6.65
N GLU A 31 7.17 1.13 -7.00
CA GLU A 31 8.12 1.68 -6.04
C GLU A 31 7.93 3.19 -5.92
N LEU A 32 7.57 3.66 -4.71
CA LEU A 32 7.28 5.07 -4.45
C LEU A 32 7.44 5.40 -2.96
N PRO A 33 7.65 6.68 -2.60
CA PRO A 33 7.60 7.15 -1.22
C PRO A 33 6.21 6.94 -0.59
N ASP A 34 6.15 6.67 0.73
CA ASP A 34 4.89 6.41 1.44
C ASP A 34 3.85 7.54 1.25
N ARG A 35 4.29 8.79 1.28
CA ARG A 35 3.46 9.99 1.06
C ARG A 35 2.77 10.05 -0.31
N GLN A 36 3.27 9.33 -1.30
CA GLN A 36 2.71 9.30 -2.66
C GLN A 36 1.76 8.13 -2.90
N LYS A 37 1.66 7.18 -1.97
CA LYS A 37 0.85 5.96 -2.14
C LYS A 37 -0.62 6.27 -2.37
N PHE A 38 -1.18 7.25 -1.65
CA PHE A 38 -2.59 7.57 -1.76
C PHE A 38 -2.94 8.18 -3.12
N ASP A 39 -2.15 9.14 -3.60
CA ASP A 39 -2.36 9.72 -4.93
C ASP A 39 -2.15 8.68 -6.04
N ALA A 40 -1.18 7.78 -5.87
CA ALA A 40 -0.97 6.66 -6.80
C ALA A 40 -2.15 5.68 -6.78
N LEU A 41 -2.72 5.38 -5.62
CA LEU A 41 -3.93 4.54 -5.49
C LEU A 41 -5.10 5.17 -6.24
N CYS A 42 -5.39 6.46 -6.02
CA CYS A 42 -6.49 7.13 -6.70
C CYS A 42 -6.31 7.12 -8.23
N ARG A 43 -5.11 7.42 -8.74
CA ARG A 43 -4.83 7.35 -10.17
C ARG A 43 -5.02 5.95 -10.77
N LEU A 44 -4.67 4.90 -9.99
CA LEU A 44 -4.91 3.52 -10.43
C LEU A 44 -6.39 3.20 -10.43
N LEU A 45 -7.13 3.60 -9.39
CA LEU A 45 -8.58 3.41 -9.32
C LEU A 45 -9.29 4.12 -10.48
N ASP A 46 -8.93 5.37 -10.75
CA ASP A 46 -9.51 6.15 -11.86
C ASP A 46 -9.21 5.53 -13.24
N MET A 47 -7.99 4.99 -13.42
CA MET A 47 -7.56 4.43 -14.71
C MET A 47 -8.04 3.00 -14.94
N GLN A 48 -8.13 2.18 -13.88
CA GLN A 48 -8.46 0.78 -13.97
C GLN A 48 -9.95 0.50 -13.79
N ASP A 49 -10.69 1.46 -13.23
CA ASP A 49 -12.14 1.43 -12.97
C ASP A 49 -12.62 0.05 -12.43
N PRO A 50 -12.08 -0.40 -11.29
CA PRO A 50 -12.36 -1.75 -10.78
C PRO A 50 -13.84 -1.91 -10.43
N GLU A 51 -14.47 -3.01 -10.87
CA GLU A 51 -15.83 -3.35 -10.43
C GLU A 51 -15.88 -3.52 -8.90
N LEU A 52 -14.94 -4.27 -8.33
CA LEU A 52 -14.76 -4.43 -6.89
C LEU A 52 -13.27 -4.48 -6.56
N ALA A 53 -12.84 -3.69 -5.60
CA ALA A 53 -11.46 -3.63 -5.15
C ALA A 53 -11.28 -3.84 -3.64
N ILE A 54 -10.22 -4.52 -3.23
CA ILE A 54 -9.79 -4.56 -1.83
C ILE A 54 -8.44 -3.83 -1.70
N VAL A 55 -8.37 -2.89 -0.75
CA VAL A 55 -7.16 -2.16 -0.38
C VAL A 55 -6.67 -2.66 0.97
N PHE A 56 -5.56 -3.38 0.98
CA PHE A 56 -4.98 -3.89 2.22
C PHE A 56 -4.04 -2.88 2.87
N VAL A 57 -4.30 -2.59 4.14
CA VAL A 57 -3.51 -1.70 4.98
C VAL A 57 -3.02 -2.42 6.24
N ARG A 58 -1.94 -1.92 6.84
CA ARG A 58 -1.27 -2.58 7.97
C ARG A 58 -2.00 -2.41 9.29
N THR A 59 -2.56 -1.22 9.56
CA THR A 59 -3.15 -0.85 10.85
C THR A 59 -4.58 -0.39 10.71
N LYS A 60 -5.35 -0.51 11.80
CA LYS A 60 -6.75 -0.04 11.86
C LYS A 60 -6.85 1.48 11.67
N ARG A 61 -5.93 2.24 12.29
CA ARG A 61 -5.88 3.70 12.11
C ARG A 61 -5.67 4.07 10.63
N ARG A 62 -4.75 3.37 9.94
CA ARG A 62 -4.53 3.60 8.52
C ARG A 62 -5.73 3.17 7.67
N CYS A 63 -6.47 2.14 8.12
CA CYS A 63 -7.73 1.74 7.50
C CYS A 63 -8.74 2.90 7.53
N ASP A 64 -8.94 3.52 8.69
CA ASP A 64 -9.82 4.66 8.84
C ASP A 64 -9.35 5.86 8.01
N GLU A 65 -8.06 6.22 8.11
CA GLU A 65 -7.47 7.36 7.38
C GLU A 65 -7.61 7.19 5.85
N VAL A 66 -7.33 6.01 5.31
CA VAL A 66 -7.43 5.74 3.86
C VAL A 66 -8.89 5.71 3.41
N THR A 67 -9.78 5.11 4.21
CA THR A 67 -11.23 5.09 3.93
C THR A 67 -11.81 6.49 3.85
N GLU A 68 -11.55 7.32 4.86
CA GLU A 68 -12.02 8.71 4.89
C GLU A 68 -11.44 9.54 3.75
N ALA A 69 -10.18 9.29 3.41
CA ALA A 69 -9.51 9.95 2.30
C ALA A 69 -10.14 9.59 0.95
N LEU A 70 -10.48 8.32 0.74
CA LEU A 70 -11.19 7.85 -0.47
C LEU A 70 -12.59 8.46 -0.56
N LYS A 71 -13.35 8.45 0.54
CA LYS A 71 -14.68 9.10 0.59
C LYS A 71 -14.63 10.59 0.25
N LYS A 72 -13.61 11.30 0.76
CA LYS A 72 -13.41 12.73 0.43
C LYS A 72 -13.15 12.98 -1.05
N ARG A 73 -12.57 12.00 -1.76
CA ARG A 73 -12.39 12.04 -3.21
C ARG A 73 -13.53 11.39 -4.00
N GLY A 74 -14.68 11.17 -3.36
CA GLY A 74 -15.89 10.70 -4.02
C GLY A 74 -15.97 9.20 -4.30
N TYR A 75 -15.01 8.39 -3.81
CA TYR A 75 -15.08 6.94 -3.96
C TYR A 75 -16.05 6.30 -2.98
N MET A 76 -16.78 5.28 -3.43
CA MET A 76 -17.67 4.47 -2.60
C MET A 76 -16.87 3.45 -1.82
N ALA A 77 -16.25 3.88 -0.70
CA ALA A 77 -15.32 3.09 0.09
C ALA A 77 -15.80 2.86 1.52
N GLU A 78 -15.56 1.67 2.09
CA GLU A 78 -15.77 1.38 3.51
C GLU A 78 -14.57 0.67 4.13
N GLY A 79 -14.35 0.95 5.44
CA GLY A 79 -13.25 0.35 6.20
C GLY A 79 -13.68 -0.92 6.92
N LEU A 80 -12.76 -1.91 7.00
CA LEU A 80 -12.98 -3.16 7.70
C LEU A 80 -11.77 -3.50 8.58
N HIS A 81 -11.92 -3.34 9.89
CA HIS A 81 -10.87 -3.61 10.87
C HIS A 81 -11.44 -4.21 12.17
N GLY A 82 -10.55 -4.67 13.08
CA GLY A 82 -10.93 -5.42 14.25
C GLY A 82 -11.75 -4.67 15.32
N ASP A 83 -11.80 -3.34 15.28
CA ASP A 83 -12.56 -2.54 16.26
C ASP A 83 -14.02 -2.32 15.85
N LEU A 84 -14.41 -2.75 14.65
CA LEU A 84 -15.81 -2.72 14.25
C LEU A 84 -16.63 -3.76 15.02
N SER A 85 -17.83 -3.39 15.46
CA SER A 85 -18.78 -4.34 15.99
C SER A 85 -19.23 -5.36 14.93
N GLN A 86 -19.61 -6.56 15.35
CA GLN A 86 -20.03 -7.61 14.41
C GLN A 86 -21.16 -7.15 13.47
N PRO A 87 -22.24 -6.48 13.93
CA PRO A 87 -23.29 -5.99 13.06
C PRO A 87 -22.78 -5.00 11.99
N LYS A 88 -21.82 -4.13 12.35
CA LYS A 88 -21.25 -3.19 11.38
C LYS A 88 -20.39 -3.92 10.35
N ARG A 89 -19.62 -4.93 10.74
CA ARG A 89 -18.83 -5.76 9.83
C ARG A 89 -19.73 -6.47 8.81
N ASP A 90 -20.82 -7.09 9.29
CA ASP A 90 -21.77 -7.80 8.45
C ASP A 90 -22.44 -6.83 7.45
N THR A 91 -22.75 -5.61 7.88
CA THR A 91 -23.28 -4.56 7.02
C THR A 91 -22.30 -4.18 5.93
N VAL A 92 -21.03 -3.91 6.27
CA VAL A 92 -19.98 -3.53 5.29
C VAL A 92 -19.77 -4.66 4.28
N VAL A 93 -19.64 -5.91 4.75
CA VAL A 93 -19.46 -7.07 3.86
C VAL A 93 -20.64 -7.24 2.91
N ARG A 94 -21.86 -7.05 3.40
CA ARG A 94 -23.08 -7.14 2.57
C ARG A 94 -23.07 -6.03 1.50
N GLN A 95 -22.84 -4.77 1.88
CA GLN A 95 -22.78 -3.64 0.94
C GLN A 95 -21.73 -3.86 -0.14
N PHE A 96 -20.57 -4.43 0.22
CA PHE A 96 -19.52 -4.75 -0.73
C PHE A 96 -19.93 -5.88 -1.70
N LYS A 97 -20.60 -6.92 -1.20
CA LYS A 97 -21.10 -8.03 -2.05
C LYS A 97 -22.24 -7.58 -2.98
N GLU A 98 -23.05 -6.64 -2.55
CA GLU A 98 -24.15 -6.05 -3.34
C GLU A 98 -23.67 -4.98 -4.34
N GLY A 99 -22.37 -4.60 -4.31
CA GLY A 99 -21.85 -3.53 -5.16
C GLY A 99 -22.32 -2.13 -4.77
N THR A 100 -22.87 -1.95 -3.54
CA THR A 100 -23.21 -0.62 -3.03
C THR A 100 -21.97 0.19 -2.69
N ILE A 101 -20.87 -0.49 -2.38
CA ILE A 101 -19.53 0.09 -2.24
C ILE A 101 -18.57 -0.69 -3.14
N ASP A 102 -17.70 0.03 -3.83
CA ASP A 102 -16.76 -0.54 -4.82
C ASP A 102 -15.42 -0.87 -4.19
N ILE A 103 -15.06 -0.19 -3.09
CA ILE A 103 -13.74 -0.28 -2.48
C ILE A 103 -13.87 -0.68 -1.01
N LEU A 104 -13.24 -1.79 -0.65
CA LEU A 104 -13.11 -2.23 0.73
C LEU A 104 -11.68 -2.00 1.22
N VAL A 105 -11.48 -1.13 2.21
CA VAL A 105 -10.19 -0.94 2.87
C VAL A 105 -10.12 -1.87 4.08
N ALA A 106 -9.17 -2.80 4.12
CA ALA A 106 -9.16 -3.83 5.15
C ALA A 106 -7.79 -4.08 5.77
N THR A 107 -7.79 -4.47 7.05
CA THR A 107 -6.62 -5.07 7.70
C THR A 107 -6.62 -6.59 7.51
N ASP A 108 -5.44 -7.22 7.53
CA ASP A 108 -5.30 -8.67 7.36
C ASP A 108 -6.17 -9.48 8.34
N VAL A 109 -6.19 -9.06 9.61
CA VAL A 109 -6.95 -9.73 10.67
C VAL A 109 -8.45 -9.71 10.39
N ALA A 110 -8.96 -8.56 9.92
CA ALA A 110 -10.39 -8.40 9.66
C ALA A 110 -10.84 -9.09 8.38
N ALA A 111 -9.97 -9.16 7.37
CA ALA A 111 -10.27 -9.85 6.11
C ALA A 111 -10.16 -11.39 6.20
N ARG A 112 -9.49 -11.92 7.25
CA ARG A 112 -9.41 -13.37 7.48
C ARG A 112 -10.77 -13.93 7.91
N GLY A 113 -11.12 -15.08 7.35
CA GLY A 113 -12.35 -15.78 7.68
C GLY A 113 -13.63 -15.14 7.10
N LEU A 114 -13.51 -14.03 6.39
CA LEU A 114 -14.64 -13.48 5.64
C LEU A 114 -14.63 -14.04 4.22
N ASP A 115 -15.83 -14.43 3.77
CA ASP A 115 -16.07 -14.79 2.38
C ASP A 115 -16.14 -13.54 1.51
N ILE A 116 -14.98 -12.90 1.35
CA ILE A 116 -14.74 -11.79 0.44
C ILE A 116 -13.82 -12.31 -0.65
N SER A 117 -14.40 -12.67 -1.77
CA SER A 117 -13.67 -13.24 -2.90
C SER A 117 -14.32 -12.81 -4.22
N GLY A 118 -13.59 -13.01 -5.32
CA GLY A 118 -14.10 -12.64 -6.64
C GLY A 118 -13.98 -11.16 -6.97
N VAL A 119 -13.17 -10.42 -6.20
CA VAL A 119 -12.84 -9.02 -6.54
C VAL A 119 -11.97 -8.98 -7.79
N THR A 120 -12.09 -7.91 -8.57
CA THR A 120 -11.29 -7.72 -9.78
C THR A 120 -9.88 -7.24 -9.45
N HIS A 121 -9.73 -6.40 -8.40
CA HIS A 121 -8.46 -5.78 -8.05
C HIS A 121 -8.12 -5.95 -6.56
N VAL A 122 -6.84 -6.18 -6.30
CA VAL A 122 -6.26 -6.17 -4.95
C VAL A 122 -5.11 -5.15 -4.91
N TYR A 123 -5.20 -4.18 -4.02
CA TYR A 123 -4.15 -3.22 -3.78
C TYR A 123 -3.51 -3.47 -2.41
N ASN A 124 -2.26 -3.87 -2.39
CA ASN A 124 -1.47 -3.89 -1.16
C ASN A 124 -0.92 -2.48 -0.92
N PHE A 125 -1.72 -1.62 -0.29
CA PHE A 125 -1.32 -0.25 0.07
C PHE A 125 -0.13 -0.25 1.02
N ASP A 126 -0.12 -1.19 1.96
CA ASP A 126 1.02 -1.50 2.79
C ASP A 126 1.54 -2.91 2.49
N MET A 127 2.86 -3.01 2.39
CA MET A 127 3.55 -4.28 2.19
C MET A 127 3.12 -5.29 3.26
N PRO A 128 2.71 -6.52 2.91
CA PRO A 128 2.39 -7.58 3.87
C PRO A 128 3.62 -7.96 4.68
N GLN A 129 3.42 -8.37 5.94
CA GLN A 129 4.54 -8.65 6.86
C GLN A 129 5.35 -9.91 6.48
N ASP A 130 4.70 -10.85 5.82
CA ASP A 130 5.32 -12.10 5.37
C ASP A 130 4.70 -12.57 4.03
N PRO A 131 5.38 -13.50 3.33
CA PRO A 131 4.92 -14.01 2.03
C PRO A 131 3.58 -14.77 2.08
N GLU A 132 3.24 -15.41 3.18
CA GLU A 132 1.97 -16.16 3.30
C GLU A 132 0.79 -15.18 3.30
N ILE A 133 0.93 -14.06 4.03
CA ILE A 133 -0.07 -12.99 4.01
C ILE A 133 -0.24 -12.43 2.61
N TYR A 134 0.87 -12.23 1.86
CA TYR A 134 0.79 -11.80 0.47
C TYR A 134 -0.08 -12.73 -0.38
N VAL A 135 0.16 -14.04 -0.32
CA VAL A 135 -0.61 -15.05 -1.06
C VAL A 135 -2.09 -15.00 -0.67
N HIS A 136 -2.40 -14.88 0.62
CA HIS A 136 -3.77 -14.76 1.11
C HIS A 136 -4.49 -13.49 0.64
N ARG A 137 -3.79 -12.37 0.53
CA ARG A 137 -4.35 -11.11 0.01
C ARG A 137 -4.62 -11.22 -1.50
N VAL A 138 -3.62 -11.61 -2.25
CA VAL A 138 -3.70 -11.74 -3.71
C VAL A 138 -4.76 -12.79 -4.11
N GLY A 139 -4.88 -13.87 -3.35
CA GLY A 139 -5.90 -14.88 -3.55
C GLY A 139 -7.36 -14.42 -3.28
N ARG A 140 -7.63 -13.12 -3.05
CA ARG A 140 -8.99 -12.57 -3.07
C ARG A 140 -9.48 -12.29 -4.48
N THR A 141 -8.57 -12.14 -5.43
CA THR A 141 -8.87 -12.03 -6.86
C THR A 141 -8.49 -13.32 -7.60
N GLY A 142 -8.75 -13.39 -8.90
CA GLY A 142 -8.38 -14.53 -9.74
C GLY A 142 -9.10 -15.84 -9.40
N ARG A 143 -10.32 -15.77 -8.88
CA ARG A 143 -11.13 -16.96 -8.51
C ARG A 143 -12.17 -17.31 -9.56
N ALA A 144 -12.62 -18.55 -9.52
CA ALA A 144 -13.66 -19.09 -10.43
C ALA A 144 -13.33 -18.91 -11.92
N GLY A 145 -12.05 -19.00 -12.29
CA GLY A 145 -11.61 -18.87 -13.68
C GLY A 145 -11.55 -17.43 -14.22
N LYS A 146 -11.86 -16.42 -13.39
CA LYS A 146 -11.73 -15.01 -13.75
C LYS A 146 -10.28 -14.57 -13.60
N THR A 147 -9.82 -13.64 -14.43
CA THR A 147 -8.55 -12.95 -14.29
C THR A 147 -8.64 -11.92 -13.17
N GLY A 148 -7.50 -11.56 -12.57
CA GLY A 148 -7.43 -10.55 -11.53
C GLY A 148 -6.13 -9.78 -11.58
N LEU A 149 -6.13 -8.58 -11.01
CA LEU A 149 -4.94 -7.73 -10.89
C LEU A 149 -4.59 -7.49 -9.42
N ALA A 150 -3.31 -7.65 -9.10
CA ALA A 150 -2.78 -7.36 -7.77
C ALA A 150 -1.61 -6.38 -7.86
N THR A 151 -1.81 -5.16 -7.34
CA THR A 151 -0.80 -4.11 -7.32
C THR A 151 -0.26 -3.91 -5.89
N THR A 152 1.06 -3.90 -5.74
CA THR A 152 1.72 -3.73 -4.43
C THR A 152 2.55 -2.45 -4.39
N PHE A 153 2.26 -1.57 -3.46
CA PHE A 153 3.07 -0.39 -3.20
C PHE A 153 4.26 -0.73 -2.32
N VAL A 154 5.44 -0.37 -2.79
CA VAL A 154 6.70 -0.73 -2.17
C VAL A 154 7.52 0.53 -1.94
N ILE A 155 7.96 0.78 -0.71
CA ILE A 155 8.97 1.80 -0.45
C ILE A 155 10.36 1.17 -0.58
N SER A 156 11.37 1.96 -0.97
CA SER A 156 12.71 1.44 -1.32
C SER A 156 13.31 0.50 -0.25
N ARG A 157 13.05 0.75 1.03
CA ARG A 157 13.52 -0.11 2.14
C ARG A 157 12.77 -1.45 2.25
N GLU A 158 11.62 -1.61 1.61
CA GLU A 158 10.82 -2.85 1.58
C GLU A 158 11.17 -3.76 0.40
N MET A 159 12.08 -3.34 -0.49
CA MET A 159 12.50 -4.15 -1.64
C MET A 159 13.09 -5.51 -1.27
N GLY A 160 13.69 -5.63 -0.08
CA GLY A 160 14.15 -6.93 0.46
C GLY A 160 12.98 -7.88 0.71
N GLN A 161 11.91 -7.37 1.30
CA GLN A 161 10.68 -8.13 1.58
C GLN A 161 9.94 -8.54 0.31
N LEU A 162 9.91 -7.67 -0.71
CA LEU A 162 9.38 -8.02 -2.03
C LEU A 162 10.14 -9.22 -2.64
N ARG A 163 11.47 -9.23 -2.56
CA ARG A 163 12.29 -10.35 -3.06
C ARG A 163 12.02 -11.66 -2.30
N ASP A 164 11.74 -11.59 -0.99
CA ASP A 164 11.36 -12.75 -0.20
C ASP A 164 9.99 -13.30 -0.64
N ILE A 165 9.03 -12.43 -0.95
CA ILE A 165 7.74 -12.81 -1.55
C ILE A 165 7.96 -13.49 -2.89
N GLU A 166 8.70 -12.87 -3.83
CA GLU A 166 9.01 -13.44 -5.16
C GLU A 166 9.64 -14.84 -5.06
N ARG A 167 10.52 -15.06 -4.06
CA ARG A 167 11.14 -16.36 -3.83
C ARG A 167 10.13 -17.41 -3.41
N VAL A 168 9.16 -17.06 -2.55
CA VAL A 168 8.13 -18.00 -2.07
C VAL A 168 7.12 -18.33 -3.16
N ILE A 169 6.64 -17.32 -3.90
CA ILE A 169 5.69 -17.53 -5.02
C ILE A 169 6.38 -18.09 -6.28
N ARG A 170 7.71 -18.15 -6.30
CA ARG A 170 8.54 -18.61 -7.43
C ARG A 170 8.27 -17.86 -8.73
N ARG A 171 7.89 -16.59 -8.64
CA ARG A 171 7.56 -15.73 -9.78
C ARG A 171 8.09 -14.33 -9.54
N ARG A 172 8.57 -13.66 -10.59
CA ARG A 172 8.91 -12.25 -10.56
C ARG A 172 7.65 -11.40 -10.66
N ILE A 173 7.56 -10.37 -9.82
CA ILE A 173 6.48 -9.40 -9.84
C ILE A 173 6.92 -8.25 -10.76
N LYS A 174 6.09 -7.88 -11.72
CA LYS A 174 6.42 -6.86 -12.72
C LYS A 174 6.47 -5.47 -12.09
N ARG A 175 7.52 -4.71 -12.37
CA ARG A 175 7.56 -3.29 -11.97
C ARG A 175 6.69 -2.46 -12.89
N ARG A 176 5.88 -1.58 -12.32
CA ARG A 176 5.08 -0.58 -13.03
C ARG A 176 5.41 0.81 -12.52
N SER A 177 5.34 1.82 -13.38
CA SER A 177 5.38 3.23 -12.99
C SER A 177 4.03 3.69 -12.45
N VAL A 178 4.03 4.73 -11.60
CA VAL A 178 2.80 5.43 -11.22
C VAL A 178 2.24 6.11 -12.47
N PRO A 179 0.95 5.93 -12.81
CA PRO A 179 0.33 6.67 -13.90
C PRO A 179 0.42 8.19 -13.66
N THR A 180 0.71 8.94 -14.72
CA THR A 180 0.63 10.40 -14.68
C THR A 180 -0.83 10.85 -14.70
N LEU A 181 -1.10 12.09 -14.27
CA LEU A 181 -2.44 12.66 -14.39
C LEU A 181 -2.93 12.73 -15.84
N SER A 182 -2.03 13.04 -16.78
CA SER A 182 -2.35 13.07 -18.20
C SER A 182 -2.80 11.71 -18.73
N GLU A 183 -2.06 10.64 -18.36
CA GLU A 183 -2.43 9.27 -18.75
C GLU A 183 -3.79 8.85 -18.19
N VAL A 184 -4.11 9.26 -16.96
CA VAL A 184 -5.43 8.99 -16.35
C VAL A 184 -6.54 9.73 -17.11
N ILE A 185 -6.36 11.03 -17.41
CA ILE A 185 -7.34 11.84 -18.13
C ILE A 185 -7.55 11.28 -19.54
N GLU A 186 -6.47 10.95 -20.25
CA GLU A 186 -6.54 10.34 -21.59
C GLU A 186 -7.25 8.98 -21.57
N GLY A 187 -6.95 8.14 -20.54
CA GLY A 187 -7.62 6.86 -20.33
C GLY A 187 -9.13 7.03 -20.11
N ASN A 188 -9.52 7.94 -19.20
CA ASN A 188 -10.92 8.21 -18.90
C ASN A 188 -11.66 8.79 -20.11
N GLN A 189 -11.01 9.66 -20.88
CA GLN A 189 -11.57 10.20 -22.11
C GLN A 189 -11.81 9.10 -23.16
N LYS A 190 -10.84 8.19 -23.32
CA LYS A 190 -10.98 7.05 -24.21
C LYS A 190 -12.12 6.14 -23.80
N ALA A 191 -12.22 5.80 -22.52
CA ALA A 191 -13.33 5.00 -21.98
C ALA A 191 -14.71 5.67 -22.20
N ALA A 192 -14.78 7.00 -22.01
CA ALA A 192 -15.99 7.77 -22.28
C ALA A 192 -16.40 7.71 -23.77
N ILE A 193 -15.43 7.81 -24.68
CA ILE A 193 -15.69 7.70 -26.13
C ILE A 193 -16.17 6.28 -26.48
N GLU A 194 -15.55 5.25 -25.92
CA GLU A 194 -15.90 3.85 -26.14
C GLU A 194 -17.34 3.58 -25.63
N SER A 195 -17.65 3.99 -24.40
CA SER A 195 -18.99 3.90 -23.82
C SER A 195 -20.06 4.62 -24.66
N LEU A 196 -19.75 5.83 -25.16
CA LEU A 196 -20.66 6.59 -26.04
C LEU A 196 -20.89 5.86 -27.37
N SER A 197 -19.82 5.31 -27.95
CA SER A 197 -19.91 4.53 -29.19
C SER A 197 -20.74 3.26 -29.02
N ASP A 198 -20.50 2.50 -27.96
CA ASP A 198 -21.23 1.26 -27.65
C ASP A 198 -22.74 1.55 -27.41
N THR A 199 -23.03 2.63 -26.66
CA THR A 199 -24.42 3.08 -26.44
C THR A 199 -25.08 3.47 -27.76
N ALA A 200 -24.36 4.19 -28.62
CA ALA A 200 -24.90 4.57 -29.94
C ALA A 200 -25.19 3.39 -30.85
N GLN A 201 -24.40 2.30 -30.75
CA GLN A 201 -24.58 1.07 -31.53
C GLN A 201 -25.60 0.10 -30.90
N GLY A 202 -25.78 0.15 -29.57
CA GLY A 202 -26.63 -0.76 -28.83
C GLY A 202 -28.13 -0.60 -29.05
N GLY A 203 -28.57 0.52 -29.65
CA GLY A 203 -29.98 0.82 -29.84
C GLY A 203 -30.68 1.32 -28.57
N GLY A 204 -32.02 1.43 -28.60
CA GLY A 204 -32.80 1.91 -27.44
C GLY A 204 -32.76 3.43 -27.26
N LEU A 205 -32.44 4.17 -28.33
CA LEU A 205 -32.30 5.64 -28.29
C LEU A 205 -33.54 6.37 -28.78
N GLU A 206 -34.61 5.65 -29.10
CA GLU A 206 -35.83 6.21 -29.70
C GLU A 206 -36.47 7.30 -28.81
N GLU A 207 -36.47 7.09 -27.49
CA GLU A 207 -37.02 8.04 -26.52
C GLU A 207 -36.25 9.37 -26.43
N TYR A 208 -34.96 9.35 -26.82
CA TYR A 208 -34.06 10.50 -26.78
C TYR A 208 -33.97 11.26 -28.09
N ARG A 209 -34.49 10.69 -29.18
CA ARG A 209 -34.28 11.18 -30.55
C ARG A 209 -34.88 12.56 -30.80
N GLU A 210 -36.12 12.80 -30.36
CA GLU A 210 -36.81 14.08 -30.49
C GLU A 210 -36.04 15.20 -29.78
N SER A 211 -35.61 14.95 -28.52
CA SER A 211 -34.79 15.90 -27.76
C SER A 211 -33.40 16.14 -28.39
N ALA A 212 -32.82 15.12 -29.05
CA ALA A 212 -31.56 15.27 -29.74
C ALA A 212 -31.70 16.11 -31.02
N GLU A 213 -32.83 15.93 -31.77
CA GLU A 213 -33.12 16.72 -32.96
C GLU A 213 -33.34 18.21 -32.60
N ASP A 214 -34.05 18.47 -31.49
CA ASP A 214 -34.23 19.84 -30.98
C ASP A 214 -32.90 20.50 -30.59
N LEU A 215 -32.04 19.77 -29.90
CA LEU A 215 -30.67 20.26 -29.55
C LEU A 215 -29.81 20.54 -30.78
N LEU A 216 -29.97 19.76 -31.84
CA LEU A 216 -29.22 19.94 -33.09
C LEU A 216 -29.69 21.16 -33.88
N ASN A 217 -30.88 21.69 -33.60
CA ASN A 217 -31.32 22.97 -34.19
C ASN A 217 -30.58 24.19 -33.62
N ASP A 218 -30.11 24.08 -32.36
CA ASP A 218 -29.47 25.18 -31.64
C ASP A 218 -27.96 25.04 -31.58
N VAL A 219 -27.39 23.79 -31.59
CA VAL A 219 -25.98 23.51 -31.40
C VAL A 219 -25.48 22.53 -32.47
N ASP A 220 -24.31 22.78 -33.04
CA ASP A 220 -23.72 21.86 -34.00
C ASP A 220 -23.36 20.50 -33.39
N SER A 221 -23.39 19.47 -34.23
CA SER A 221 -23.17 18.08 -33.81
C SER A 221 -21.82 17.82 -33.17
N VAL A 222 -20.76 18.50 -33.61
CA VAL A 222 -19.39 18.34 -33.08
C VAL A 222 -19.34 18.87 -31.63
N THR A 223 -19.92 20.05 -31.41
CA THR A 223 -20.00 20.66 -30.08
C THR A 223 -20.84 19.80 -29.12
N LEU A 224 -21.96 19.22 -29.58
CA LEU A 224 -22.78 18.32 -28.76
C LEU A 224 -22.01 17.04 -28.39
N VAL A 225 -21.34 16.40 -29.34
CA VAL A 225 -20.54 15.22 -29.07
C VAL A 225 -19.38 15.55 -28.14
N ALA A 226 -18.70 16.69 -28.33
CA ALA A 226 -17.64 17.12 -27.43
C ALA A 226 -18.15 17.38 -26.01
N ALA A 227 -19.34 17.97 -25.86
CA ALA A 227 -20.00 18.16 -24.56
C ALA A 227 -20.34 16.81 -23.91
N ALA A 228 -20.89 15.85 -24.66
CA ALA A 228 -21.18 14.49 -24.16
C ALA A 228 -19.91 13.80 -23.68
N ILE A 229 -18.82 13.81 -24.46
CA ILE A 229 -17.52 13.26 -24.06
C ILE A 229 -17.04 13.93 -22.76
N LYS A 230 -17.11 15.26 -22.67
CA LYS A 230 -16.71 16.00 -21.48
C LYS A 230 -17.53 15.60 -20.23
N LEU A 231 -18.85 15.42 -20.38
CA LEU A 231 -19.73 15.01 -19.27
C LEU A 231 -19.45 13.58 -18.80
N LEU A 232 -19.16 12.67 -19.73
CA LEU A 232 -18.85 11.28 -19.44
C LEU A 232 -17.42 11.06 -18.92
N THR A 233 -16.48 11.97 -19.25
CA THR A 233 -15.11 11.87 -18.81
C THR A 233 -14.99 12.15 -17.31
N LYS A 234 -14.68 11.13 -16.51
CA LYS A 234 -14.39 11.29 -15.08
C LYS A 234 -13.15 12.17 -14.91
N GLN A 235 -13.27 13.26 -14.16
CA GLN A 235 -12.13 14.10 -13.81
C GLN A 235 -11.50 13.59 -12.52
N PRO A 236 -10.17 13.31 -12.48
CA PRO A 236 -9.49 12.89 -11.26
C PRO A 236 -9.60 13.96 -10.17
N ASP A 237 -10.08 13.58 -8.99
CA ASP A 237 -10.09 14.48 -7.84
C ASP A 237 -8.69 14.55 -7.23
N VAL A 238 -8.07 15.72 -7.27
CA VAL A 238 -6.74 16.00 -6.72
C VAL A 238 -6.79 16.71 -5.37
N THR A 239 -7.93 16.72 -4.68
CA THR A 239 -8.08 17.32 -3.36
C THR A 239 -6.99 16.82 -2.40
N PRO A 240 -6.19 17.70 -1.79
CA PRO A 240 -5.13 17.29 -0.89
C PRO A 240 -5.68 16.56 0.35
N VAL A 241 -5.18 15.35 0.59
CA VAL A 241 -5.53 14.57 1.77
C VAL A 241 -4.26 14.22 2.54
N LYS A 242 -4.31 14.36 3.88
CA LYS A 242 -3.21 13.99 4.76
C LYS A 242 -3.43 12.58 5.30
N ILE A 243 -2.53 11.67 4.96
CA ILE A 243 -2.46 10.33 5.55
C ILE A 243 -1.17 10.25 6.35
N THR A 244 -1.24 9.70 7.56
CA THR A 244 -0.07 9.54 8.43
C THR A 244 0.93 8.57 7.79
N GLU A 245 2.18 8.98 7.62
CA GLU A 245 3.24 8.07 7.15
C GLU A 245 3.53 7.01 8.20
N GLU A 246 3.44 5.75 7.84
CA GLU A 246 3.83 4.64 8.71
C GLU A 246 5.25 4.18 8.39
N LEU A 247 6.10 4.25 9.40
CA LEU A 247 7.40 3.63 9.34
C LEU A 247 7.22 2.12 9.59
N PRO A 248 7.70 1.24 8.70
CA PRO A 248 7.66 -0.20 8.96
C PRO A 248 8.36 -0.51 10.27
N ASN A 249 7.67 -1.23 11.16
CA ASN A 249 8.28 -1.77 12.38
C ASN A 249 9.28 -2.86 11.98
N PHE A 250 10.49 -2.49 11.62
CA PHE A 250 11.57 -3.45 11.61
C PHE A 250 11.77 -3.91 13.07
N LYS A 251 11.40 -5.15 13.37
CA LYS A 251 11.90 -5.81 14.58
C LYS A 251 13.42 -5.60 14.54
N ARG A 252 13.95 -4.70 15.39
CA ARG A 252 15.38 -4.57 15.58
C ARG A 252 15.88 -5.98 15.82
N ARG A 253 16.62 -6.56 14.87
CA ARG A 253 17.39 -7.76 15.13
C ARG A 253 18.18 -7.42 16.38
N ARG A 254 17.84 -8.05 17.50
CA ARG A 254 18.64 -7.96 18.72
C ARG A 254 20.07 -8.26 18.27
N PRO A 255 21.05 -7.37 18.55
CA PRO A 255 22.43 -7.67 18.23
C PRO A 255 22.72 -9.02 18.87
N GLY A 256 23.20 -9.96 18.05
CA GLY A 256 23.30 -11.37 18.39
C GLY A 256 23.87 -11.55 19.77
N GLN A 257 23.19 -12.32 20.60
CA GLN A 257 23.84 -13.04 21.67
C GLN A 257 25.03 -13.76 21.03
N ARG A 258 26.22 -13.22 21.28
CA ARG A 258 27.46 -13.93 21.01
C ARG A 258 27.31 -15.26 21.73
N ARG A 259 27.08 -16.33 20.99
CA ARG A 259 27.23 -17.67 21.51
C ARG A 259 28.64 -17.72 22.03
N HIS A 260 28.80 -17.76 23.33
CA HIS A 260 30.03 -18.16 23.97
C HIS A 260 30.32 -19.57 23.43
N PHE A 261 31.26 -19.61 22.53
CA PHE A 261 31.85 -20.87 22.09
C PHE A 261 32.80 -21.25 23.22
N ASP A 262 32.30 -22.05 24.15
CA ASP A 262 33.13 -22.69 25.19
C ASP A 262 33.93 -23.77 24.50
N GLY A 263 35.03 -23.32 23.93
CA GLY A 263 36.03 -24.18 23.28
C GLY A 263 37.03 -24.63 24.33
N ASP A 264 36.77 -25.80 24.87
CA ASP A 264 37.70 -26.57 25.70
C ASP A 264 39.01 -26.79 24.90
N ARG A 265 40.03 -25.93 25.12
CA ARG A 265 41.38 -26.14 24.61
C ARG A 265 42.23 -26.71 25.75
N PRO A 266 42.84 -27.90 25.59
CA PRO A 266 43.72 -28.49 26.61
C PRO A 266 44.94 -27.59 26.81
N ARG A 267 45.17 -27.22 28.06
CA ARG A 267 46.33 -26.48 28.53
C ARG A 267 47.60 -27.33 28.29
N ARG A 268 48.41 -26.97 27.28
CA ARG A 268 49.80 -27.43 27.18
C ARG A 268 50.61 -26.72 28.27
N ARG A 269 51.12 -27.49 29.23
CA ARG A 269 52.17 -27.09 30.16
C ARG A 269 53.43 -26.78 29.35
N PHE A 270 53.90 -25.55 29.42
CA PHE A 270 55.25 -25.20 29.04
C PHE A 270 56.10 -25.00 30.30
N ASN A 271 57.16 -25.76 30.37
CA ASN A 271 58.16 -25.70 31.42
C ASN A 271 58.92 -24.37 31.34
N LYS A 272 59.24 -23.91 32.52
CA LYS A 272 60.04 -22.75 32.84
C LYS A 272 61.51 -23.21 32.86
N ASP A 273 62.35 -22.61 32.04
CA ASP A 273 63.78 -22.49 32.37
C ASP A 273 64.40 -21.28 31.65
N GLU A 274 64.96 -20.46 32.48
CA GLU A 274 66.18 -19.61 32.44
C GLU A 274 66.41 -18.64 31.26
N GLY A 275 66.73 -17.42 31.62
CA GLY A 275 67.51 -16.50 30.82
C GLY A 275 67.16 -15.06 30.93
N GLY A 276 67.69 -14.38 31.93
CA GLY A 276 67.54 -12.94 32.13
C GLY A 276 68.21 -12.09 31.08
N ARG A 277 67.72 -10.87 30.90
CA ARG A 277 68.53 -9.64 30.72
C ARG A 277 67.68 -8.39 30.85
N HIS A 278 68.15 -7.54 31.71
CA HIS A 278 67.77 -6.14 31.93
C HIS A 278 67.71 -5.33 30.65
N PHE A 279 66.69 -4.49 30.50
CA PHE A 279 66.87 -3.17 29.96
C PHE A 279 65.88 -2.17 30.55
N ASP A 280 66.44 -1.15 31.12
CA ASP A 280 65.84 0.02 31.75
C ASP A 280 65.39 1.06 30.70
N GLY A 281 64.36 1.79 30.93
CA GLY A 281 63.98 2.83 30.00
C GLY A 281 62.67 3.56 30.34
N LYS A 282 62.75 4.42 31.34
CA LYS A 282 61.76 5.47 31.69
C LYS A 282 61.33 6.25 30.46
N ARG A 283 60.02 6.54 30.35
CA ARG A 283 59.48 7.92 30.13
C ARG A 283 58.00 7.99 30.31
N SER A 284 57.64 8.69 31.36
CA SER A 284 56.34 9.29 31.65
C SER A 284 55.97 10.38 30.64
N ARG A 285 54.73 10.46 30.23
CA ARG A 285 54.07 11.76 29.95
C ARG A 285 52.59 11.70 30.29
N HIS A 286 52.28 12.40 31.34
CA HIS A 286 51.03 12.99 31.72
C HIS A 286 50.39 13.74 30.54
N PHE A 287 49.08 13.64 30.36
CA PHE A 287 48.26 14.74 29.88
C PHE A 287 46.90 14.75 30.57
N GLU A 288 46.63 15.89 31.06
CA GLU A 288 45.61 16.34 31.99
C GLU A 288 44.23 16.43 31.36
N ASN A 289 43.31 16.16 32.22
CA ASN A 289 41.88 16.44 32.19
C ASN A 289 41.61 17.95 32.21
N ARG A 290 40.79 18.48 31.29
CA ARG A 290 40.14 19.80 31.49
C ARG A 290 38.68 19.79 31.04
N ASN A 291 37.83 19.68 32.03
CA ASN A 291 36.49 20.26 32.10
C ASN A 291 36.51 21.76 31.80
N ARG A 292 35.59 22.22 30.93
CA ARG A 292 35.02 23.57 31.04
C ARG A 292 33.64 23.68 30.38
N LYS A 293 32.59 23.85 31.22
CA LYS A 293 31.45 24.72 30.89
C LYS A 293 31.89 26.16 31.22
N PRO A 294 31.36 27.18 30.54
CA PRO A 294 30.39 28.06 31.16
C PRO A 294 29.34 28.71 30.21
N ARG A 295 28.18 29.01 30.72
CA ARG A 295 27.51 30.32 30.99
C ARG A 295 27.69 31.44 29.96
N GLY A 296 26.51 32.01 29.57
CA GLY A 296 26.36 33.44 29.46
C GLY A 296 25.35 33.93 28.44
N ASN A 297 24.21 34.32 28.92
CA ASN A 297 23.33 35.46 28.61
C ASN A 297 23.72 36.40 27.47
N GLY A 298 22.71 36.85 26.72
CA GLY A 298 22.76 38.06 25.92
C GLY A 298 21.49 38.32 25.12
N ASP A 299 20.55 39.03 25.73
CA ASP A 299 19.45 39.76 25.09
C ASP A 299 19.91 40.63 23.91
N LYS A 300 19.06 40.77 22.88
CA LYS A 300 18.51 42.03 22.38
C LYS A 300 17.78 41.91 21.04
N ASN A 301 16.50 42.16 21.07
CA ASN A 301 15.74 43.22 20.36
C ASN A 301 15.66 43.26 18.82
N ILE A 302 14.40 43.17 18.37
CA ILE A 302 13.64 44.09 17.51
C ILE A 302 14.03 44.11 16.02
N HIS A 303 13.14 43.62 15.14
CA HIS A 303 12.56 44.48 14.10
C HIS A 303 11.24 43.87 13.57
N GLU A 304 10.17 44.57 13.87
CA GLU A 304 8.92 44.54 13.13
C GLU A 304 9.14 45.05 11.72
N SER A 305 8.61 44.36 10.69
CA SER A 305 8.28 45.03 9.44
C SER A 305 6.96 44.50 8.89
N ASN A 306 6.01 45.37 8.97
CA ASN A 306 4.71 45.39 8.30
C ASN A 306 4.77 44.92 6.86
N PHE A 307 3.86 44.03 6.45
CA PHE A 307 3.40 43.93 5.09
C PHE A 307 1.86 43.88 5.07
N LYS A 308 1.27 44.94 4.50
CA LYS A 308 -0.18 45.08 4.23
C LYS A 308 -0.52 44.36 2.93
N PRO A 309 -1.71 43.75 2.82
CA PRO A 309 -2.19 43.20 1.57
C PRO A 309 -2.81 44.28 0.68
N TYR A 310 -2.51 44.22 -0.62
CA TYR A 310 -3.20 44.97 -1.66
C TYR A 310 -4.40 44.18 -2.15
N PHE A 311 -5.58 44.71 -1.89
CA PHE A 311 -6.78 44.43 -2.65
C PHE A 311 -6.76 45.31 -3.92
N ARG A 312 -7.09 44.77 -5.06
CA ARG A 312 -7.63 45.49 -6.21
C ARG A 312 -8.86 44.76 -6.70
N GLU A 313 -9.97 45.43 -6.52
CA GLU A 313 -11.19 45.27 -7.32
C GLU A 313 -10.91 45.83 -8.73
N ASP A 314 -11.28 45.06 -9.74
CA ASP A 314 -12.05 45.50 -10.92
C ASP A 314 -12.52 44.27 -11.66
#